data_8e1777e2b2849563861bcda16637cd86
#
_entry.id   8e1777e2b2849563861bcda16637cd86
#
_cell.length_a   1.000
_cell.length_b   1.000
_cell.length_c   1.000
_cell.angle_alpha   90.00
_cell.angle_beta   90.00
_cell.angle_gamma   90.00
#
_symmetry.space_group_name_H-M   'P 1'
#
loop_
_entity.id
_entity.type
_entity.pdbx_description
1 polymer ?
#
loop_
_entity_poly.entity_id
_entity_poly.type
_entity_poly.pdbx_seq_one_letter_code
_entity_poly.pdbx_strand_id
1 'polypeptide(L)'
;MSPSPHRRRTALLAATAAVLLLPGEGALAQQAAAGGDPPIEIVSDRLVLEQNQQMATFTGNVDAVQGETTLRTDKLRVFYASDEERQASGNQQSVKRLEAEGNVIVTKPGETAEGDSGVYDLVSGKMVLLGNVVLTQGKNVVKGDRLDVDNNTGVSVVSVTEAPAAGSGRQRVRALFVPESQPQPAQPAQPAKPRS
;
A
#
# COMPACT_ATOMS: atom_id res chain seq x y z
N MET A 1 -51.75 -57.37 19.67
CA MET A 1 -51.94 -58.43 18.68
C MET A 1 -50.71 -58.40 17.76
N SER A 2 -49.76 -59.27 18.02
CA SER A 2 -48.72 -59.72 17.05
C SER A 2 -49.37 -60.57 15.98
N PRO A 3 -48.73 -61.00 14.89
CA PRO A 3 -47.31 -61.38 14.80
C PRO A 3 -46.61 -61.11 13.45
N SER A 4 -45.29 -61.28 13.48
CA SER A 4 -44.34 -61.58 12.37
C SER A 4 -44.78 -62.82 11.54
N PRO A 5 -44.06 -63.42 10.56
CA PRO A 5 -42.61 -63.38 10.24
C PRO A 5 -42.23 -63.65 8.76
N HIS A 6 -40.85 -63.85 8.56
CA HIS A 6 -40.18 -64.70 7.53
C HIS A 6 -39.91 -64.12 6.17
N ARG A 7 -38.82 -64.33 5.48
CA ARG A 7 -37.68 -65.29 5.48
C ARG A 7 -36.59 -64.83 4.50
N ARG A 8 -35.35 -64.94 4.94
CA ARG A 8 -34.15 -65.54 4.31
C ARG A 8 -34.09 -65.69 2.76
N ARG A 9 -32.93 -65.29 2.21
CA ARG A 9 -31.93 -66.13 1.52
C ARG A 9 -30.87 -65.26 0.88
N THR A 10 -29.69 -65.31 1.45
CA THR A 10 -28.39 -65.82 0.95
C THR A 10 -28.22 -65.90 -0.56
N ALA A 11 -27.21 -65.21 -1.07
CA ALA A 11 -26.20 -65.73 -2.00
C ALA A 11 -24.96 -64.83 -2.04
N LEU A 12 -23.84 -65.45 -1.76
CA LEU A 12 -22.49 -65.04 -2.06
C LEU A 12 -22.28 -64.80 -3.54
N LEU A 13 -21.41 -63.81 -3.86
CA LEU A 13 -20.35 -64.07 -4.85
C LEU A 13 -19.35 -62.93 -4.79
N ALA A 14 -18.12 -63.29 -4.60
CA ALA A 14 -16.92 -62.48 -4.58
C ALA A 14 -16.59 -61.94 -5.98
N ALA A 15 -16.15 -60.71 -6.06
CA ALA A 15 -15.34 -60.24 -7.18
C ALA A 15 -14.36 -59.15 -6.63
N THR A 16 -13.14 -59.62 -6.48
CA THR A 16 -11.94 -58.79 -6.30
C THR A 16 -11.75 -57.88 -7.48
N ALA A 17 -11.76 -56.56 -7.23
CA ALA A 17 -11.23 -55.57 -8.18
C ALA A 17 -10.20 -54.73 -7.42
N ALA A 18 -8.94 -54.94 -7.76
CA ALA A 18 -7.81 -54.14 -7.34
C ALA A 18 -7.98 -52.72 -7.91
N VAL A 19 -8.14 -51.73 -7.04
CA VAL A 19 -8.05 -50.33 -7.42
C VAL A 19 -6.64 -49.85 -7.06
N LEU A 20 -5.87 -49.52 -8.11
CA LEU A 20 -4.59 -48.83 -8.01
C LEU A 20 -4.79 -47.52 -7.23
N LEU A 21 -4.10 -47.41 -6.10
CA LEU A 21 -3.82 -46.13 -5.49
C LEU A 21 -2.77 -45.40 -6.34
N LEU A 22 -3.20 -44.40 -7.07
CA LEU A 22 -2.32 -43.33 -7.52
C LEU A 22 -2.16 -42.34 -6.36
N PRO A 23 -0.94 -42.00 -5.93
CA PRO A 23 -0.72 -40.88 -5.03
C PRO A 23 -1.00 -39.61 -5.83
N GLY A 24 -2.16 -39.01 -5.58
CA GLY A 24 -2.45 -37.65 -6.02
C GLY A 24 -1.50 -36.70 -5.28
N GLU A 25 -0.49 -36.19 -5.98
CA GLU A 25 0.28 -35.06 -5.54
C GLU A 25 -0.68 -33.94 -5.20
N GLY A 26 -0.71 -33.59 -3.89
CA GLY A 26 -1.51 -32.49 -3.39
C GLY A 26 -1.06 -31.19 -4.07
N ALA A 27 -1.83 -30.76 -5.03
CA ALA A 27 -1.82 -29.38 -5.43
C ALA A 27 -2.17 -28.57 -4.19
N LEU A 28 -1.14 -27.97 -3.56
CA LEU A 28 -1.33 -26.83 -2.66
C LEU A 28 -2.02 -25.77 -3.50
N ALA A 29 -3.35 -25.76 -3.42
CA ALA A 29 -4.14 -24.67 -3.94
C ALA A 29 -3.60 -23.43 -3.25
N GLN A 30 -2.82 -22.65 -4.00
CA GLN A 30 -2.52 -21.28 -3.71
C GLN A 30 -3.89 -20.61 -3.56
N GLN A 31 -4.30 -20.41 -2.31
CA GLN A 31 -5.44 -19.57 -1.99
C GLN A 31 -5.06 -18.19 -2.51
N ALA A 32 -5.51 -17.89 -3.74
CA ALA A 32 -5.50 -16.54 -4.27
C ALA A 32 -6.23 -15.69 -3.23
N ALA A 33 -5.48 -14.81 -2.58
CA ALA A 33 -6.00 -13.87 -1.62
C ALA A 33 -7.18 -13.15 -2.28
N ALA A 34 -8.37 -13.34 -1.70
CA ALA A 34 -9.55 -12.57 -2.06
C ALA A 34 -9.16 -11.09 -1.99
N GLY A 35 -9.39 -10.36 -3.09
CA GLY A 35 -8.93 -9.00 -3.31
C GLY A 35 -9.39 -8.03 -2.22
N GLY A 36 -8.53 -7.81 -1.24
CA GLY A 36 -8.57 -6.77 -0.22
C GLY A 36 -7.18 -6.15 -0.14
N ASP A 37 -7.10 -4.91 0.30
CA ASP A 37 -5.81 -4.27 0.56
C ASP A 37 -4.99 -5.10 1.54
N PRO A 38 -3.65 -5.20 1.36
CA PRO A 38 -2.79 -5.91 2.29
C PRO A 38 -2.90 -5.31 3.70
N PRO A 39 -2.71 -6.13 4.76
CA PRO A 39 -2.75 -5.61 6.12
C PRO A 39 -1.66 -4.57 6.35
N ILE A 40 -1.92 -3.61 7.26
CA ILE A 40 -0.94 -2.63 7.70
C ILE A 40 -0.23 -3.20 8.92
N GLU A 41 1.09 -3.35 8.83
CA GLU A 41 1.98 -3.70 9.95
C GLU A 41 2.62 -2.42 10.48
N ILE A 42 2.61 -2.19 11.80
CA ILE A 42 3.18 -0.99 12.43
C ILE A 42 4.11 -1.39 13.57
N VAL A 43 5.34 -0.88 13.53
CA VAL A 43 6.35 -1.02 14.58
C VAL A 43 6.65 0.36 15.16
N SER A 44 6.83 0.45 16.48
CA SER A 44 7.17 1.70 17.19
C SER A 44 7.74 1.42 18.58
N ASP A 45 8.31 2.43 19.23
CA ASP A 45 8.81 2.29 20.59
C ASP A 45 7.68 2.23 21.62
N ARG A 46 6.54 2.86 21.34
CA ARG A 46 5.41 2.95 22.26
C ARG A 46 4.07 2.96 21.52
N LEU A 47 3.09 2.23 22.07
CA LEU A 47 1.69 2.22 21.63
C LEU A 47 0.78 2.62 22.80
N VAL A 48 -0.18 3.52 22.53
CA VAL A 48 -1.31 3.85 23.39
C VAL A 48 -2.60 3.54 22.66
N LEU A 49 -3.50 2.76 23.28
CA LEU A 49 -4.80 2.41 22.73
C LEU A 49 -5.88 3.19 23.48
N GLU A 50 -6.67 3.98 22.77
CA GLU A 50 -7.78 4.78 23.29
C GLU A 50 -9.09 4.24 22.72
N GLN A 51 -9.61 3.18 23.35
CA GLN A 51 -10.78 2.44 22.85
C GLN A 51 -12.02 3.32 22.73
N ASN A 52 -12.25 4.25 23.68
CA ASN A 52 -13.39 5.18 23.63
C ASN A 52 -13.33 6.15 22.43
N GLN A 53 -12.14 6.42 21.93
CA GLN A 53 -11.90 7.29 20.77
C GLN A 53 -11.68 6.49 19.47
N GLN A 54 -11.68 5.16 19.57
CA GLN A 54 -11.37 4.27 18.46
C GLN A 54 -10.05 4.66 17.77
N MET A 55 -9.04 4.94 18.59
CA MET A 55 -7.75 5.45 18.14
C MET A 55 -6.59 4.68 18.77
N ALA A 56 -5.54 4.45 18.00
CA ALA A 56 -4.25 4.00 18.47
C ALA A 56 -3.19 5.07 18.15
N THR A 57 -2.33 5.39 19.12
CA THR A 57 -1.23 6.32 18.95
C THR A 57 0.08 5.57 19.11
N PHE A 58 0.87 5.54 18.04
CA PHE A 58 2.23 5.01 17.99
C PHE A 58 3.21 6.17 18.09
N THR A 59 4.27 6.00 18.87
CA THR A 59 5.26 7.06 19.10
C THR A 59 6.67 6.50 19.18
N GLY A 60 7.61 7.19 18.57
CA GLY A 60 9.03 6.85 18.51
C GLY A 60 9.36 5.84 17.44
N ASN A 61 10.20 6.23 16.48
CA ASN A 61 10.69 5.38 15.38
C ASN A 61 9.58 4.57 14.71
N VAL A 62 8.47 5.24 14.36
CA VAL A 62 7.32 4.56 13.78
C VAL A 62 7.64 4.15 12.36
N ASP A 63 7.47 2.86 12.06
CA ASP A 63 7.59 2.27 10.73
C ASP A 63 6.28 1.49 10.44
N ALA A 64 5.53 1.90 9.42
CA ALA A 64 4.29 1.26 9.02
C ALA A 64 4.42 0.78 7.58
N VAL A 65 4.08 -0.50 7.33
CA VAL A 65 4.22 -1.15 6.03
C VAL A 65 2.86 -1.68 5.57
N GLN A 66 2.49 -1.37 4.34
CA GLN A 66 1.32 -1.92 3.66
C GLN A 66 1.68 -2.31 2.23
N GLY A 67 1.81 -3.61 1.98
CA GLY A 67 2.30 -4.09 0.68
C GLY A 67 3.70 -3.54 0.37
N GLU A 68 3.81 -2.79 -0.71
CA GLU A 68 5.07 -2.15 -1.14
C GLU A 68 5.23 -0.70 -0.65
N THR A 69 4.25 -0.20 0.11
CA THR A 69 4.27 1.16 0.66
C THR A 69 4.79 1.12 2.10
N THR A 70 5.76 1.98 2.39
CA THR A 70 6.31 2.19 3.74
C THR A 70 6.09 3.62 4.16
N LEU A 71 5.63 3.83 5.40
CA LEU A 71 5.52 5.14 6.04
C LEU A 71 6.43 5.15 7.27
N ARG A 72 7.33 6.13 7.36
CA ARG A 72 8.14 6.43 8.55
C ARG A 72 7.77 7.78 9.10
N THR A 73 7.72 7.87 10.45
CA THR A 73 7.39 9.11 11.15
C THR A 73 7.76 9.02 12.63
N ASP A 74 7.77 10.14 13.32
CA ASP A 74 8.00 10.16 14.78
C ASP A 74 6.76 9.74 15.56
N LYS A 75 5.57 10.05 15.02
CA LYS A 75 4.27 9.73 15.65
C LYS A 75 3.22 9.44 14.60
N LEU A 76 2.44 8.38 14.83
CA LEU A 76 1.33 7.96 13.99
C LEU A 76 0.07 7.74 14.83
N ARG A 77 -1.02 8.41 14.46
CA ARG A 77 -2.36 8.13 14.98
C ARG A 77 -3.15 7.34 13.95
N VAL A 78 -3.74 6.25 14.40
CA VAL A 78 -4.56 5.35 13.58
C VAL A 78 -5.98 5.42 14.09
N PHE A 79 -6.92 5.83 13.25
CA PHE A 79 -8.34 5.91 13.57
C PHE A 79 -9.07 4.72 12.95
N TYR A 80 -9.83 3.99 13.77
CA TYR A 80 -10.59 2.82 13.38
C TYR A 80 -12.05 3.16 13.12
N ALA A 81 -12.69 2.43 12.24
CA ALA A 81 -14.13 2.46 12.07
C ALA A 81 -14.80 1.68 13.21
N SER A 82 -15.91 2.20 13.74
CA SER A 82 -16.75 1.45 14.67
C SER A 82 -17.46 0.29 13.96
N ASP A 83 -18.02 -0.65 14.75
CA ASP A 83 -18.78 -1.76 14.18
C ASP A 83 -20.01 -1.24 13.43
N GLU A 84 -20.67 -0.18 13.97
CA GLU A 84 -21.81 0.47 13.33
C GLU A 84 -21.41 1.16 12.02
N GLU A 85 -20.27 1.86 11.99
CA GLU A 85 -19.76 2.51 10.77
C GLU A 85 -19.43 1.48 9.70
N ARG A 86 -18.82 0.35 10.06
CA ARG A 86 -18.51 -0.74 9.10
C ARG A 86 -19.76 -1.36 8.52
N GLN A 87 -20.78 -1.61 9.37
CA GLN A 87 -22.06 -2.16 8.93
C GLN A 87 -22.83 -1.17 8.04
N ALA A 88 -22.85 0.10 8.42
CA ALA A 88 -23.58 1.14 7.67
C ALA A 88 -22.95 1.43 6.29
N SER A 89 -21.61 1.38 6.19
CA SER A 89 -20.91 1.65 4.94
C SER A 89 -20.75 0.42 4.03
N GLY A 90 -21.02 -0.79 4.53
CA GLY A 90 -20.70 -2.04 3.86
C GLY A 90 -19.19 -2.25 3.63
N ASN A 91 -18.36 -1.38 4.21
CA ASN A 91 -16.91 -1.42 4.08
C ASN A 91 -16.31 -2.21 5.25
N GLN A 92 -15.62 -3.30 4.95
CA GLN A 92 -14.97 -4.16 5.94
C GLN A 92 -13.65 -3.57 6.48
N GLN A 93 -13.21 -2.42 5.96
CA GLN A 93 -11.96 -1.79 6.34
C GLN A 93 -12.01 -1.29 7.79
N SER A 94 -11.11 -1.81 8.62
CA SER A 94 -11.05 -1.47 10.03
C SER A 94 -10.41 -0.10 10.28
N VAL A 95 -9.43 0.28 9.46
CA VAL A 95 -8.72 1.56 9.56
C VAL A 95 -9.35 2.54 8.58
N LYS A 96 -9.75 3.71 9.07
CA LYS A 96 -10.35 4.75 8.23
C LYS A 96 -9.41 5.92 7.93
N ARG A 97 -8.49 6.22 8.85
CA ARG A 97 -7.59 7.38 8.70
C ARG A 97 -6.28 7.18 9.46
N LEU A 98 -5.20 7.66 8.87
CA LEU A 98 -3.88 7.77 9.47
C LEU A 98 -3.48 9.25 9.55
N GLU A 99 -2.89 9.67 10.67
CA GLU A 99 -2.30 10.98 10.84
C GLU A 99 -0.86 10.82 11.32
N ALA A 100 0.09 11.31 10.54
CA ALA A 100 1.52 11.25 10.82
C ALA A 100 2.06 12.63 11.20
N GLU A 101 2.90 12.69 12.21
CA GLU A 101 3.54 13.92 12.71
C GLU A 101 5.03 13.69 12.93
N GLY A 102 5.85 14.60 12.39
CA GLY A 102 7.31 14.60 12.51
C GLY A 102 8.00 13.67 11.52
N ASN A 103 8.90 14.23 10.71
CA ASN A 103 9.78 13.51 9.80
C ASN A 103 9.05 12.46 8.94
N VAL A 104 7.93 12.86 8.34
CA VAL A 104 7.08 11.96 7.55
C VAL A 104 7.76 11.61 6.25
N ILE A 105 7.98 10.31 6.00
CA ILE A 105 8.55 9.78 4.77
C ILE A 105 7.65 8.63 4.28
N VAL A 106 7.06 8.81 3.10
CA VAL A 106 6.28 7.78 2.42
C VAL A 106 7.08 7.28 1.23
N THR A 107 7.33 5.98 1.17
CA THR A 107 8.07 5.34 0.07
C THR A 107 7.18 4.33 -0.63
N LYS A 108 7.13 4.41 -1.96
CA LYS A 108 6.55 3.43 -2.89
C LYS A 108 7.60 3.07 -3.94
N PRO A 109 7.43 2.00 -4.71
CA PRO A 109 8.35 1.67 -5.80
C PRO A 109 8.53 2.85 -6.76
N GLY A 110 9.79 3.33 -6.84
CA GLY A 110 10.16 4.45 -7.72
C GLY A 110 9.76 5.84 -7.26
N GLU A 111 9.10 5.97 -6.08
CA GLU A 111 8.62 7.26 -5.56
C GLU A 111 8.89 7.38 -4.06
N THR A 112 9.33 8.55 -3.62
CA THR A 112 9.43 8.91 -2.20
C THR A 112 8.86 10.31 -2.00
N ALA A 113 7.98 10.46 -1.01
CA ALA A 113 7.42 11.74 -0.60
C ALA A 113 7.81 12.01 0.86
N GLU A 114 8.31 13.22 1.14
CA GLU A 114 8.71 13.67 2.46
C GLU A 114 7.90 14.90 2.87
N GLY A 115 7.71 15.09 4.18
CA GLY A 115 7.02 16.25 4.75
C GLY A 115 7.11 16.30 6.27
N ASP A 116 6.61 17.38 6.88
CA ASP A 116 6.61 17.53 8.34
C ASP A 116 5.41 16.80 8.98
N SER A 117 4.29 16.71 8.26
CA SER A 117 3.09 15.99 8.70
C SER A 117 2.30 15.45 7.51
N GLY A 118 1.45 14.46 7.79
CA GLY A 118 0.63 13.85 6.77
C GLY A 118 -0.69 13.31 7.28
N VAL A 119 -1.68 13.27 6.40
CA VAL A 119 -2.98 12.63 6.64
C VAL A 119 -3.29 11.73 5.47
N TYR A 120 -3.65 10.49 5.75
CA TYR A 120 -4.16 9.55 4.76
C TYR A 120 -5.56 9.10 5.16
N ASP A 121 -6.55 9.43 4.35
CA ASP A 121 -7.91 8.95 4.46
C ASP A 121 -8.08 7.72 3.57
N LEU A 122 -8.18 6.57 4.21
CA LEU A 122 -8.25 5.28 3.51
C LEU A 122 -9.61 5.08 2.82
N VAL A 123 -10.67 5.72 3.34
CA VAL A 123 -12.02 5.60 2.77
C VAL A 123 -12.11 6.31 1.43
N SER A 124 -11.55 7.52 1.36
CA SER A 124 -11.51 8.32 0.12
C SER A 124 -10.29 8.04 -0.75
N GLY A 125 -9.28 7.32 -0.25
CA GLY A 125 -8.03 7.08 -0.96
C GLY A 125 -7.16 8.33 -1.14
N LYS A 126 -7.37 9.38 -0.32
CA LYS A 126 -6.67 10.65 -0.45
C LYS A 126 -5.60 10.81 0.63
N MET A 127 -4.43 11.26 0.21
CA MET A 127 -3.32 11.59 1.09
C MET A 127 -2.93 13.05 0.93
N VAL A 128 -2.58 13.70 2.04
CA VAL A 128 -2.05 15.06 2.08
C VAL A 128 -0.77 15.05 2.90
N LEU A 129 0.32 15.59 2.36
CA LEU A 129 1.53 15.92 3.11
C LEU A 129 1.67 17.43 3.21
N LEU A 130 2.17 17.91 4.35
CA LEU A 130 2.32 19.32 4.67
C LEU A 130 3.70 19.59 5.24
N GLY A 131 4.23 20.78 4.93
CA GLY A 131 5.50 21.32 5.45
C GLY A 131 6.71 20.69 4.78
N ASN A 132 7.57 21.54 4.23
CA ASN A 132 8.85 21.16 3.61
C ASN A 132 8.74 19.96 2.63
N VAL A 133 7.67 19.92 1.85
CA VAL A 133 7.37 18.77 1.00
C VAL A 133 8.43 18.59 -0.08
N VAL A 134 8.94 17.36 -0.19
CA VAL A 134 9.82 16.91 -1.27
C VAL A 134 9.23 15.63 -1.88
N LEU A 135 8.90 15.68 -3.16
CA LEU A 135 8.46 14.51 -3.94
C LEU A 135 9.59 14.11 -4.90
N THR A 136 10.07 12.89 -4.77
CA THR A 136 11.09 12.30 -5.63
C THR A 136 10.48 11.17 -6.44
N GLN A 137 10.58 11.23 -7.77
CA GLN A 137 10.15 10.17 -8.69
C GLN A 137 11.30 9.81 -9.63
N GLY A 138 11.94 8.68 -9.36
CA GLY A 138 13.16 8.29 -10.05
C GLY A 138 14.26 9.33 -9.87
N LYS A 139 14.62 10.07 -10.96
CA LYS A 139 15.62 11.16 -10.95
C LYS A 139 14.98 12.57 -10.81
N ASN A 140 13.67 12.65 -10.83
CA ASN A 140 12.96 13.92 -10.80
C ASN A 140 12.64 14.30 -9.35
N VAL A 141 12.77 15.58 -9.02
CA VAL A 141 12.50 16.11 -7.67
C VAL A 141 11.60 17.33 -7.78
N VAL A 142 10.51 17.33 -7.02
CA VAL A 142 9.58 18.46 -6.89
C VAL A 142 9.52 18.89 -5.43
N LYS A 143 9.60 20.19 -5.16
CA LYS A 143 9.54 20.78 -3.82
C LYS A 143 8.40 21.78 -3.70
N GLY A 144 7.72 21.76 -2.55
CA GLY A 144 6.61 22.66 -2.21
C GLY A 144 6.30 22.63 -0.73
N ASP A 145 5.16 23.16 -0.35
CA ASP A 145 4.72 23.18 1.06
C ASP A 145 3.60 22.17 1.32
N ARG A 146 2.94 21.74 0.25
CA ARG A 146 1.82 20.80 0.31
C ARG A 146 1.84 19.85 -0.88
N LEU A 147 1.57 18.59 -0.62
CA LEU A 147 1.32 17.56 -1.64
C LEU A 147 -0.04 16.94 -1.37
N ASP A 148 -0.93 16.99 -2.36
CA ASP A 148 -2.20 16.27 -2.38
C ASP A 148 -2.08 15.10 -3.36
N VAL A 149 -2.38 13.88 -2.90
CA VAL A 149 -2.37 12.66 -3.70
C VAL A 149 -3.76 12.04 -3.67
N ASP A 150 -4.29 11.74 -4.83
CA ASP A 150 -5.50 10.92 -4.99
C ASP A 150 -5.09 9.56 -5.58
N ASN A 151 -5.09 8.54 -4.73
CA ASN A 151 -4.70 7.18 -5.12
C ASN A 151 -5.69 6.52 -6.09
N ASN A 152 -6.95 7.00 -6.14
CA ASN A 152 -7.95 6.45 -7.05
C ASN A 152 -7.72 6.92 -8.50
N THR A 153 -7.24 8.15 -8.66
CA THR A 153 -7.00 8.75 -9.98
C THR A 153 -5.52 8.75 -10.37
N GLY A 154 -4.62 8.50 -9.41
CA GLY A 154 -3.16 8.58 -9.61
C GLY A 154 -2.65 10.02 -9.77
N VAL A 155 -3.46 11.04 -9.43
CA VAL A 155 -3.09 12.44 -9.56
C VAL A 155 -2.38 12.92 -8.29
N SER A 156 -1.23 13.56 -8.48
CA SER A 156 -0.46 14.20 -7.40
C SER A 156 -0.30 15.69 -7.71
N VAL A 157 -0.64 16.56 -6.76
CA VAL A 157 -0.53 18.01 -6.89
C VAL A 157 0.40 18.56 -5.81
N VAL A 158 1.51 19.17 -6.22
CA VAL A 158 2.41 19.91 -5.31
C VAL A 158 2.08 21.38 -5.39
N SER A 159 1.89 22.03 -4.26
CA SER A 159 1.60 23.45 -4.14
C SER A 159 2.44 24.13 -3.07
N VAL A 160 2.48 25.44 -3.08
CA VAL A 160 3.05 26.28 -2.03
C VAL A 160 1.92 27.01 -1.34
N THR A 161 2.01 27.11 0.00
CA THR A 161 1.05 27.87 0.78
C THR A 161 1.37 29.36 0.59
N GLU A 162 0.43 30.13 0.04
CA GLU A 162 0.58 31.57 -0.03
C GLU A 162 0.59 32.15 1.39
N ALA A 163 1.75 32.47 1.91
CA ALA A 163 1.85 33.40 3.03
C ALA A 163 1.91 34.81 2.47
N PRO A 164 0.92 35.68 2.71
CA PRO A 164 1.02 37.10 2.36
C PRO A 164 1.87 37.82 3.40
N ALA A 165 3.18 37.66 3.36
CA ALA A 165 4.10 38.55 4.08
C ALA A 165 4.66 39.55 3.07
N ALA A 166 4.29 40.80 3.24
CA ALA A 166 4.85 41.90 2.48
C ALA A 166 6.40 41.91 2.64
N GLY A 167 7.11 41.59 1.55
CA GLY A 167 8.57 41.67 1.51
C GLY A 167 9.35 40.37 1.34
N SER A 168 8.78 39.19 1.54
CA SER A 168 9.45 37.92 1.21
C SER A 168 9.04 37.47 -0.20
N GLY A 169 10.03 37.17 -1.04
CA GLY A 169 9.78 36.70 -2.40
C GLY A 169 8.81 35.52 -2.39
N ARG A 170 7.85 35.54 -3.31
CA ARG A 170 6.83 34.49 -3.50
C ARG A 170 7.50 33.12 -3.54
N GLN A 171 7.22 32.28 -2.57
CA GLN A 171 7.64 30.86 -2.66
C GLN A 171 6.96 30.24 -3.87
N ARG A 172 7.68 29.41 -4.60
CA ARG A 172 7.20 28.74 -5.82
C ARG A 172 7.53 27.28 -5.75
N VAL A 173 6.68 26.44 -6.30
CA VAL A 173 7.01 25.05 -6.55
C VAL A 173 8.28 25.00 -7.41
N ARG A 174 9.24 24.18 -7.00
CA ARG A 174 10.48 23.94 -7.73
C ARG A 174 10.50 22.51 -8.21
N ALA A 175 10.75 22.30 -9.48
CA ALA A 175 10.87 20.97 -10.06
C ALA A 175 12.19 20.87 -10.83
N LEU A 176 12.89 19.76 -10.62
CA LEU A 176 14.06 19.34 -11.39
C LEU A 176 13.70 18.07 -12.14
N PHE A 177 13.77 18.15 -13.46
CA PHE A 177 13.59 16.99 -14.35
C PHE A 177 14.93 16.63 -14.99
N VAL A 178 15.34 15.39 -14.83
CA VAL A 178 16.55 14.85 -15.45
C VAL A 178 16.15 14.06 -16.68
N PRO A 179 16.48 14.51 -17.92
CA PRO A 179 16.20 13.75 -19.13
C PRO A 179 16.90 12.41 -19.09
N GLU A 180 16.22 11.34 -19.46
CA GLU A 180 16.88 10.08 -19.74
C GLU A 180 17.71 10.26 -21.01
N SER A 181 19.04 10.11 -20.88
CA SER A 181 19.93 10.13 -22.05
C SER A 181 19.56 8.93 -22.92
N GLN A 182 18.95 9.20 -24.08
CA GLN A 182 18.78 8.17 -25.10
C GLN A 182 20.19 7.63 -25.46
N PRO A 183 20.38 6.32 -25.58
CA PRO A 183 21.61 5.77 -26.11
C PRO A 183 21.86 6.41 -27.47
N GLN A 184 22.90 7.20 -27.57
CA GLN A 184 23.29 7.80 -28.85
C GLN A 184 23.58 6.65 -29.83
N PRO A 185 22.88 6.58 -30.97
CA PRO A 185 23.22 5.57 -32.00
C PRO A 185 24.70 5.64 -32.28
N ALA A 186 25.42 4.51 -32.20
CA ALA A 186 26.82 4.43 -32.53
C ALA A 186 27.03 5.07 -33.89
N GLN A 187 27.77 6.20 -33.93
CA GLN A 187 28.17 6.79 -35.19
C GLN A 187 28.97 5.73 -35.98
N PRO A 188 28.61 5.47 -37.25
CA PRO A 188 29.37 4.58 -38.08
C PRO A 188 30.83 5.09 -38.13
N ALA A 189 31.80 4.21 -37.84
CA ALA A 189 33.22 4.51 -37.91
C ALA A 189 33.52 5.09 -39.29
N GLN A 190 34.01 6.33 -39.33
CA GLN A 190 34.50 6.93 -40.57
C GLN A 190 35.69 6.09 -41.08
N PRO A 191 35.70 5.70 -42.36
CA PRO A 191 36.82 4.97 -42.91
C PRO A 191 38.09 5.83 -42.87
N ALA A 192 39.16 5.28 -42.31
CA ALA A 192 40.44 5.92 -42.22
C ALA A 192 40.95 6.31 -43.63
N LYS A 193 41.29 7.60 -43.81
CA LYS A 193 41.95 8.09 -45.04
C LYS A 193 43.27 7.39 -45.21
N PRO A 194 43.59 6.83 -46.40
CA PRO A 194 44.90 6.26 -46.65
C PRO A 194 45.93 7.38 -46.64
N ARG A 195 47.03 7.18 -45.91
CA ARG A 195 48.22 8.03 -45.97
C ARG A 195 49.01 7.72 -47.27
N SER A 196 49.16 8.73 -48.09
CA SER A 196 50.11 8.74 -49.20
C SER A 196 51.54 8.95 -48.71
#